data_0a416ac00b16c94d71acdf426106e31a
#
_entry.id   0a416ac00b16c94d71acdf426106e31a
#
_cell.length_a   1.000
_cell.length_b   1.000
_cell.length_c   1.000
_cell.angle_alpha   90.00
_cell.angle_beta   90.00
_cell.angle_gamma   90.00
#
_symmetry.space_group_name_H-M   'P 1'
#
loop_
_entity.id
_entity.type
_entity.pdbx_description
1 polymer ?
#
loop_
_entity_poly.entity_id
_entity_poly.type
_entity_poly.pdbx_seq_one_letter_code
_entity_poly.pdbx_strand_id
1 'polypeptide(L)'
;ESTLARKGAEKLWKYLETEEYINCLGALTGGQAVQQVKAGVKAIYLSGWQVAADNNSAETMYPDQSLYPVDSVPNVITRINNAFRRADQIEWMNTNGEPKFDFFAPIIADAEAGFGGVLNAFELMKRMIRAGAAGVHFEDQLASVKKCGHLGGKVLVPTKDAVEKLIAARLAADVSNT
;
A
#
# COMPACT_ATOMS: atom_id res chain seq x y z
N GLU A 1 -13.97 9.36 -3.23
CA GLU A 1 -13.10 8.68 -2.26
C GLU A 1 -11.85 8.08 -2.92
N SER A 2 -11.97 7.55 -4.14
CA SER A 2 -10.87 6.87 -4.85
C SER A 2 -9.92 7.79 -5.64
N THR A 3 -10.15 9.10 -5.67
CA THR A 3 -9.38 10.05 -6.51
C THR A 3 -7.87 9.98 -6.26
N LEU A 4 -7.45 9.88 -5.01
CA LEU A 4 -6.02 9.82 -4.66
C LEU A 4 -5.39 8.51 -5.11
N ALA A 5 -6.08 7.38 -4.90
CA ALA A 5 -5.64 6.07 -5.36
C ALA A 5 -5.52 6.03 -6.90
N ARG A 6 -6.54 6.52 -7.62
CA ARG A 6 -6.52 6.57 -9.10
C ARG A 6 -5.36 7.39 -9.63
N LYS A 7 -5.19 8.63 -9.15
CA LYS A 7 -4.05 9.47 -9.55
C LYS A 7 -2.70 8.82 -9.25
N GLY A 8 -2.59 8.17 -8.09
CA GLY A 8 -1.41 7.40 -7.73
C GLY A 8 -1.17 6.22 -8.65
N ALA A 9 -2.22 5.46 -8.99
CA ALA A 9 -2.15 4.32 -9.89
C ALA A 9 -1.73 4.75 -11.31
N GLU A 10 -2.35 5.81 -11.86
CA GLU A 10 -1.98 6.39 -13.16
C GLU A 10 -0.51 6.85 -13.18
N LYS A 11 -0.07 7.51 -12.11
CA LYS A 11 1.32 7.96 -11.96
C LYS A 11 2.31 6.78 -11.87
N LEU A 12 1.96 5.75 -11.10
CA LEU A 12 2.78 4.54 -10.98
C LEU A 12 2.87 3.80 -12.30
N TRP A 13 1.75 3.65 -13.01
CA TRP A 13 1.72 3.02 -14.32
C TRP A 13 2.60 3.75 -15.33
N LYS A 14 2.50 5.09 -15.36
CA LYS A 14 3.37 5.90 -16.18
C LYS A 14 4.86 5.68 -15.87
N TYR A 15 5.23 5.57 -14.59
CA TYR A 15 6.61 5.27 -14.22
C TYR A 15 7.07 3.89 -14.72
N LEU A 16 6.20 2.87 -14.65
CA LEU A 16 6.49 1.53 -15.18
C LEU A 16 6.76 1.54 -16.70
N GLU A 17 6.13 2.46 -17.44
CA GLU A 17 6.29 2.58 -18.88
C GLU A 17 7.48 3.46 -19.31
N THR A 18 7.87 4.43 -18.49
CA THR A 18 8.81 5.49 -18.92
C THR A 18 10.15 5.48 -18.19
N GLU A 19 10.23 4.86 -17.02
CA GLU A 19 11.45 4.86 -16.21
C GLU A 19 12.24 3.57 -16.38
N GLU A 20 13.54 3.68 -16.44
CA GLU A 20 14.43 2.51 -16.47
C GLU A 20 14.26 1.64 -15.21
N TYR A 21 14.08 2.29 -14.07
CA TYR A 21 13.73 1.67 -12.80
C TYR A 21 12.97 2.66 -11.91
N ILE A 22 12.18 2.15 -10.98
CA ILE A 22 11.49 2.96 -9.99
C ILE A 22 12.13 2.74 -8.62
N ASN A 23 12.83 3.74 -8.11
CA ASN A 23 13.30 3.70 -6.73
C ASN A 23 12.09 3.81 -5.79
N CYS A 24 11.85 2.73 -5.05
CA CYS A 24 10.74 2.58 -4.13
C CYS A 24 11.28 2.09 -2.79
N LEU A 25 11.11 2.89 -1.73
CA LEU A 25 11.64 2.58 -0.41
C LEU A 25 10.52 2.43 0.61
N GLY A 26 10.78 1.59 1.62
CA GLY A 26 9.86 1.38 2.74
C GLY A 26 9.71 2.63 3.61
N ALA A 27 8.48 2.92 4.03
CA ALA A 27 8.18 3.94 5.03
C ALA A 27 7.01 3.48 5.90
N LEU A 28 7.12 3.67 7.21
CA LEU A 28 6.08 3.37 8.19
C LEU A 28 5.41 4.63 8.74
N THR A 29 5.99 5.79 8.52
CA THR A 29 5.47 7.06 9.02
C THR A 29 5.39 8.10 7.91
N GLY A 30 4.49 9.05 8.08
CA GLY A 30 4.39 10.17 7.15
C GLY A 30 5.66 11.01 7.09
N GLY A 31 6.37 11.17 8.22
CA GLY A 31 7.64 11.90 8.26
C GLY A 31 8.72 11.23 7.42
N GLN A 32 8.87 9.91 7.49
CA GLN A 32 9.79 9.16 6.63
C GLN A 32 9.44 9.34 5.16
N ALA A 33 8.17 9.14 4.80
CA ALA A 33 7.72 9.26 3.42
C ALA A 33 7.95 10.66 2.84
N VAL A 34 7.66 11.73 3.59
CA VAL A 34 7.92 13.11 3.17
C VAL A 34 9.40 13.35 2.92
N GLN A 35 10.29 12.85 3.79
CA GLN A 35 11.73 13.00 3.59
C GLN A 35 12.25 12.20 2.38
N GLN A 36 11.70 11.01 2.16
CA GLN A 36 12.04 10.19 0.99
C GLN A 36 11.66 10.90 -0.31
N VAL A 37 10.46 11.49 -0.39
CA VAL A 37 10.04 12.27 -1.56
C VAL A 37 10.97 13.46 -1.80
N LYS A 38 11.33 14.22 -0.75
CA LYS A 38 12.30 15.32 -0.86
C LYS A 38 13.67 14.86 -1.33
N ALA A 39 14.06 13.64 -1.02
CA ALA A 39 15.31 13.03 -1.48
C ALA A 39 15.21 12.44 -2.92
N GLY A 40 14.07 12.55 -3.59
CA GLY A 40 13.89 12.10 -4.97
C GLY A 40 13.39 10.65 -5.11
N VAL A 41 12.90 10.01 -4.04
CA VAL A 41 12.27 8.70 -4.12
C VAL A 41 10.93 8.83 -4.85
N LYS A 42 10.71 7.98 -5.85
CA LYS A 42 9.56 8.09 -6.77
C LYS A 42 8.31 7.40 -6.27
N ALA A 43 8.45 6.37 -5.43
CA ALA A 43 7.35 5.60 -4.88
C ALA A 43 7.64 5.15 -3.44
N ILE A 44 6.59 4.94 -2.66
CA ILE A 44 6.68 4.46 -1.28
C ILE A 44 6.19 3.02 -1.24
N TYR A 45 6.96 2.14 -0.60
CA TYR A 45 6.54 0.78 -0.29
C TYR A 45 6.06 0.68 1.15
N LEU A 46 4.89 0.12 1.36
CA LEU A 46 4.37 -0.17 2.68
C LEU A 46 4.36 -1.68 2.92
N SER A 47 5.38 -2.15 3.63
CA SER A 47 5.62 -3.55 3.94
C SER A 47 4.70 -4.03 5.06
N GLY A 48 4.01 -5.15 4.84
CA GLY A 48 3.25 -5.84 5.88
C GLY A 48 4.13 -6.33 7.04
N TRP A 49 5.33 -6.80 6.72
CA TRP A 49 6.31 -7.20 7.74
C TRP A 49 6.67 -6.04 8.68
N GLN A 50 6.97 -4.87 8.15
CA GLN A 50 7.26 -3.70 8.96
C GLN A 50 6.03 -3.22 9.75
N VAL A 51 4.84 -3.26 9.15
CA VAL A 51 3.59 -2.92 9.85
C VAL A 51 3.33 -3.90 10.99
N ALA A 52 3.53 -5.20 10.78
CA ALA A 52 3.40 -6.21 11.83
C ALA A 52 4.31 -5.91 13.02
N ALA A 53 5.57 -5.55 12.75
CA ALA A 53 6.56 -5.28 13.79
C ALA A 53 6.31 -3.96 14.54
N ASP A 54 6.04 -2.85 13.81
CA ASP A 54 6.22 -1.51 14.38
C ASP A 54 5.00 -0.61 14.29
N ASN A 55 3.97 -0.91 13.48
CA ASN A 55 2.87 0.05 13.26
C ASN A 55 1.51 -0.60 12.95
N ASN A 56 1.17 -1.68 13.65
CA ASN A 56 -0.15 -2.28 13.52
C ASN A 56 -1.17 -1.68 14.50
N SER A 57 -2.46 -1.87 14.21
CA SER A 57 -3.57 -1.31 15.00
C SER A 57 -3.79 -1.99 16.36
N ALA A 58 -3.17 -3.15 16.59
CA ALA A 58 -3.24 -3.84 17.88
C ALA A 58 -2.22 -3.32 18.91
N GLU A 59 -1.37 -2.36 18.52
CA GLU A 59 -0.38 -1.72 19.40
C GLU A 59 0.59 -2.71 20.04
N THR A 60 0.90 -3.81 19.33
CA THR A 60 1.84 -4.84 19.79
C THR A 60 2.76 -5.25 18.65
N MET A 61 3.85 -5.93 18.99
CA MET A 61 4.76 -6.46 17.98
C MET A 61 4.35 -7.86 17.55
N TYR A 62 4.12 -8.05 16.25
CA TYR A 62 3.86 -9.36 15.66
C TYR A 62 4.96 -9.79 14.69
N PRO A 63 5.20 -11.11 14.56
CA PRO A 63 5.90 -11.63 13.40
C PRO A 63 5.07 -11.42 12.13
N ASP A 64 5.71 -11.53 10.97
CA ASP A 64 5.05 -11.42 9.67
C ASP A 64 4.23 -12.67 9.32
N GLN A 65 3.10 -12.83 9.99
CA GLN A 65 2.20 -13.99 9.90
C GLN A 65 0.72 -13.57 9.81
N SER A 66 0.45 -12.34 9.39
CA SER A 66 -0.93 -11.79 9.27
C SER A 66 -1.73 -11.87 10.59
N LEU A 67 -1.06 -11.67 11.72
CA LEU A 67 -1.69 -11.68 13.04
C LEU A 67 -2.25 -10.31 13.44
N TYR A 68 -1.78 -9.26 12.80
CA TYR A 68 -2.27 -7.91 13.06
C TYR A 68 -3.66 -7.69 12.45
N PRO A 69 -4.45 -6.72 12.97
CA PRO A 69 -5.76 -6.39 12.42
C PRO A 69 -5.69 -5.97 10.95
N VAL A 70 -6.65 -6.42 10.16
CA VAL A 70 -6.71 -6.21 8.70
C VAL A 70 -6.68 -4.74 8.27
N ASP A 71 -7.07 -3.83 9.14
CA ASP A 71 -7.07 -2.38 8.88
C ASP A 71 -5.71 -1.70 9.12
N SER A 72 -4.72 -2.44 9.63
CA SER A 72 -3.42 -1.86 10.01
C SER A 72 -2.72 -1.19 8.83
N VAL A 73 -2.55 -1.89 7.70
CA VAL A 73 -1.91 -1.32 6.50
C VAL A 73 -2.72 -0.15 5.92
N PRO A 74 -4.06 -0.25 5.71
CA PRO A 74 -4.86 0.89 5.28
C PRO A 74 -4.75 2.13 6.19
N ASN A 75 -4.67 1.95 7.50
CA ASN A 75 -4.49 3.05 8.44
C ASN A 75 -3.15 3.76 8.28
N VAL A 76 -2.06 3.01 8.03
CA VAL A 76 -0.74 3.61 7.77
C VAL A 76 -0.73 4.35 6.44
N ILE A 77 -1.34 3.81 5.37
CA ILE A 77 -1.50 4.53 4.09
C ILE A 77 -2.19 5.88 4.33
N THR A 78 -3.28 5.88 5.09
CA THR A 78 -4.02 7.12 5.43
C THR A 78 -3.13 8.13 6.15
N ARG A 79 -2.33 7.68 7.12
CA ARG A 79 -1.39 8.55 7.86
C ARG A 79 -0.32 9.15 6.95
N ILE A 80 0.25 8.35 6.05
CA ILE A 80 1.24 8.82 5.07
C ILE A 80 0.62 9.86 4.14
N ASN A 81 -0.55 9.57 3.58
CA ASN A 81 -1.27 10.51 2.70
C ASN A 81 -1.67 11.81 3.42
N ASN A 82 -2.00 11.75 4.70
CA ASN A 82 -2.26 12.97 5.48
C ASN A 82 -0.99 13.81 5.66
N ALA A 83 0.17 13.18 5.86
CA ALA A 83 1.45 13.87 5.91
C ALA A 83 1.80 14.50 4.55
N PHE A 84 1.56 13.80 3.44
CA PHE A 84 1.73 14.34 2.09
C PHE A 84 0.86 15.56 1.84
N ARG A 85 -0.44 15.48 2.17
CA ARG A 85 -1.36 16.63 2.07
C ARG A 85 -0.84 17.83 2.87
N ARG A 86 -0.37 17.59 4.10
CA ARG A 86 0.16 18.67 4.93
C ARG A 86 1.45 19.25 4.37
N ALA A 87 2.36 18.42 3.89
CA ALA A 87 3.59 18.87 3.25
C ALA A 87 3.31 19.69 1.99
N ASP A 88 2.37 19.24 1.16
CA ASP A 88 1.92 19.93 -0.04
C ASP A 88 1.33 21.31 0.27
N GLN A 89 0.46 21.41 1.27
CA GLN A 89 -0.10 22.70 1.72
C GLN A 89 0.97 23.69 2.17
N ILE A 90 1.96 23.22 2.94
CA ILE A 90 3.08 24.05 3.42
C ILE A 90 3.96 24.49 2.24
N GLU A 91 4.27 23.57 1.34
CA GLU A 91 5.08 23.88 0.15
C GLU A 91 4.40 24.92 -0.73
N TRP A 92 3.10 24.74 -1.00
CA TRP A 92 2.30 25.70 -1.77
C TRP A 92 2.36 27.11 -1.19
N MET A 93 2.17 27.24 0.12
CA MET A 93 2.23 28.54 0.82
C MET A 93 3.63 29.16 0.77
N ASN A 94 4.67 28.37 0.97
CA ASN A 94 6.06 28.86 1.02
C ASN A 94 6.60 29.23 -0.35
N THR A 95 6.03 28.70 -1.42
CA THR A 95 6.48 28.94 -2.79
C THR A 95 5.55 29.85 -3.60
N ASN A 96 4.55 30.47 -2.94
CA ASN A 96 3.54 31.30 -3.59
C ASN A 96 2.81 30.58 -4.74
N GLY A 97 2.55 29.29 -4.58
CA GLY A 97 1.82 28.50 -5.57
C GLY A 97 2.70 27.83 -6.64
N GLU A 98 4.00 27.86 -6.50
CA GLU A 98 4.97 27.20 -7.40
C GLU A 98 5.74 26.09 -6.68
N PRO A 99 5.10 24.95 -6.35
CA PRO A 99 5.72 23.89 -5.54
C PRO A 99 6.90 23.26 -6.27
N LYS A 100 7.98 23.03 -5.51
CA LYS A 100 9.18 22.34 -6.00
C LYS A 100 9.04 20.81 -5.96
N PHE A 101 8.19 20.32 -5.06
CA PHE A 101 7.98 18.90 -4.84
C PHE A 101 6.53 18.49 -5.12
N ASP A 102 6.34 17.40 -5.82
CA ASP A 102 5.07 16.67 -5.84
C ASP A 102 5.12 15.61 -4.73
N PHE A 103 4.50 15.92 -3.59
CA PHE A 103 4.51 15.04 -2.43
C PHE A 103 3.66 13.78 -2.61
N PHE A 104 2.72 13.76 -3.57
CA PHE A 104 1.84 12.61 -3.77
C PHE A 104 2.54 11.47 -4.54
N ALA A 105 3.61 10.94 -3.94
CA ALA A 105 4.24 9.72 -4.44
C ALA A 105 3.26 8.54 -4.36
N PRO A 106 3.19 7.68 -5.38
CA PRO A 106 2.36 6.49 -5.33
C PRO A 106 2.82 5.55 -4.21
N ILE A 107 1.86 5.01 -3.45
CA ILE A 107 2.11 4.06 -2.37
C ILE A 107 1.72 2.66 -2.86
N ILE A 108 2.67 1.73 -2.84
CA ILE A 108 2.44 0.31 -3.09
C ILE A 108 2.35 -0.39 -1.74
N ALA A 109 1.28 -1.14 -1.50
CA ALA A 109 0.96 -1.70 -0.20
C ALA A 109 0.84 -3.22 -0.22
N ASP A 110 1.25 -3.83 0.87
CA ASP A 110 1.14 -5.25 1.14
C ASP A 110 -0.27 -5.59 1.65
N ALA A 111 -0.97 -6.49 0.98
CA ALA A 111 -2.25 -7.04 1.40
C ALA A 111 -2.11 -8.46 1.97
N GLU A 112 -0.87 -8.90 2.26
CA GLU A 112 -0.63 -10.24 2.77
C GLU A 112 -1.27 -11.32 1.86
N ALA A 113 -1.82 -12.38 2.43
CA ALA A 113 -2.61 -13.35 1.69
C ALA A 113 -4.11 -12.99 1.60
N GLY A 114 -4.47 -11.72 1.86
CA GLY A 114 -5.85 -11.23 1.77
C GLY A 114 -6.68 -11.39 3.04
N PHE A 115 -6.11 -11.86 4.14
CA PHE A 115 -6.75 -12.04 5.45
C PHE A 115 -7.98 -12.96 5.44
N GLY A 116 -8.04 -13.89 4.50
CA GLY A 116 -9.13 -14.85 4.38
C GLY A 116 -9.37 -15.29 2.95
N GLY A 117 -10.64 -15.38 2.58
CA GLY A 117 -11.07 -15.78 1.24
C GLY A 117 -11.28 -14.60 0.29
N VAL A 118 -12.02 -14.89 -0.78
CA VAL A 118 -12.31 -13.96 -1.90
C VAL A 118 -13.01 -12.69 -1.41
N LEU A 119 -13.98 -12.79 -0.51
CA LEU A 119 -14.71 -11.64 0.02
C LEU A 119 -13.83 -10.76 0.91
N ASN A 120 -12.92 -11.38 1.67
CA ASN A 120 -11.94 -10.61 2.46
C ASN A 120 -10.99 -9.82 1.55
N ALA A 121 -10.51 -10.42 0.48
CA ALA A 121 -9.66 -9.75 -0.51
C ALA A 121 -10.39 -8.56 -1.17
N PHE A 122 -11.66 -8.72 -1.54
CA PHE A 122 -12.50 -7.65 -2.09
C PHE A 122 -12.62 -6.47 -1.12
N GLU A 123 -13.01 -6.71 0.13
CA GLU A 123 -13.20 -5.65 1.12
C GLU A 123 -11.87 -4.99 1.52
N LEU A 124 -10.79 -5.77 1.66
CA LEU A 124 -9.48 -5.22 1.94
C LEU A 124 -9.00 -4.31 0.80
N MET A 125 -9.16 -4.74 -0.46
CA MET A 125 -8.78 -3.90 -1.61
C MET A 125 -9.56 -2.59 -1.64
N LYS A 126 -10.85 -2.58 -1.36
CA LYS A 126 -11.64 -1.34 -1.21
C LYS A 126 -11.08 -0.43 -0.12
N ARG A 127 -10.68 -1.01 1.02
CA ARG A 127 -10.07 -0.25 2.12
C ARG A 127 -8.72 0.36 1.71
N MET A 128 -7.89 -0.38 1.00
CA MET A 128 -6.61 0.09 0.45
C MET A 128 -6.82 1.26 -0.52
N ILE A 129 -7.75 1.13 -1.45
CA ILE A 129 -8.11 2.17 -2.41
C ILE A 129 -8.62 3.43 -1.70
N ARG A 130 -9.55 3.28 -0.74
CA ARG A 130 -10.09 4.40 0.04
C ARG A 130 -8.98 5.13 0.83
N ALA A 131 -8.01 4.40 1.34
CA ALA A 131 -6.84 4.96 2.02
C ALA A 131 -5.89 5.70 1.07
N GLY A 132 -5.97 5.42 -0.24
CA GLY A 132 -5.17 6.07 -1.28
C GLY A 132 -3.98 5.24 -1.76
N ALA A 133 -4.01 3.91 -1.64
CA ALA A 133 -3.01 3.04 -2.26
C ALA A 133 -3.04 3.17 -3.77
N ALA A 134 -1.87 3.25 -4.40
CA ALA A 134 -1.69 3.29 -5.84
C ALA A 134 -1.48 1.90 -6.45
N GLY A 135 -0.96 0.98 -5.67
CA GLY A 135 -0.78 -0.41 -6.01
C GLY A 135 -0.91 -1.29 -4.78
N VAL A 136 -1.37 -2.52 -4.97
CA VAL A 136 -1.55 -3.50 -3.90
C VAL A 136 -1.12 -4.86 -4.42
N HIS A 137 -0.34 -5.60 -3.63
CA HIS A 137 -0.02 -6.98 -3.95
C HIS A 137 -0.66 -7.95 -2.97
N PHE A 138 -1.03 -9.12 -3.47
CA PHE A 138 -1.56 -10.23 -2.71
C PHE A 138 -0.66 -11.45 -2.88
N GLU A 139 -0.46 -12.20 -1.82
CA GLU A 139 0.29 -13.43 -1.84
C GLU A 139 -0.61 -14.64 -2.11
N ASP A 140 -0.06 -15.66 -2.77
CA ASP A 140 -0.72 -16.93 -3.05
C ASP A 140 -0.60 -17.94 -1.88
N GLN A 141 -0.36 -17.46 -0.68
CA GLN A 141 -0.33 -18.25 0.54
C GLN A 141 -1.74 -18.50 1.10
N LEU A 142 -1.89 -19.62 1.83
CA LEU A 142 -3.08 -19.86 2.64
C LEU A 142 -3.09 -18.89 3.84
N ALA A 143 -4.08 -18.00 3.89
CA ALA A 143 -4.13 -16.88 4.83
C ALA A 143 -4.04 -17.32 6.31
N SER A 144 -4.65 -18.45 6.67
CA SER A 144 -4.67 -18.95 8.04
C SER A 144 -3.31 -19.44 8.58
N VAL A 145 -2.34 -19.68 7.70
CA VAL A 145 -0.99 -20.17 8.05
C VAL A 145 0.11 -19.39 7.32
N LYS A 146 -0.18 -18.14 6.98
CA LYS A 146 0.74 -17.24 6.28
C LYS A 146 2.04 -17.07 7.06
N LYS A 147 3.16 -17.04 6.35
CA LYS A 147 4.50 -16.80 6.87
C LYS A 147 5.21 -15.72 6.04
N CYS A 148 6.22 -15.09 6.65
CA CYS A 148 7.13 -14.21 5.94
C CYS A 148 7.69 -14.90 4.69
N GLY A 149 7.81 -14.17 3.59
CA GLY A 149 8.34 -14.67 2.32
C GLY A 149 9.74 -15.28 2.42
N HIS A 150 10.53 -14.89 3.41
CA HIS A 150 11.88 -15.43 3.66
C HIS A 150 11.88 -16.77 4.42
N LEU A 151 10.77 -17.16 5.04
CA LEU A 151 10.68 -18.41 5.79
C LEU A 151 10.32 -19.59 4.89
N GLY A 152 10.88 -20.75 5.21
CA GLY A 152 10.49 -22.02 4.62
C GLY A 152 9.13 -22.52 5.10
N GLY A 153 8.55 -23.51 4.41
CA GLY A 153 7.32 -24.18 4.81
C GLY A 153 6.06 -23.33 4.60
N LYS A 154 6.06 -22.43 3.63
CA LYS A 154 4.85 -21.72 3.18
C LYS A 154 3.83 -22.71 2.62
N VAL A 155 2.57 -22.49 2.93
CA VAL A 155 1.45 -23.26 2.36
C VAL A 155 0.80 -22.41 1.28
N LEU A 156 0.92 -22.85 0.03
CA LEU A 156 0.31 -22.18 -1.10
C LEU A 156 -1.13 -22.64 -1.31
N VAL A 157 -1.97 -21.75 -1.80
CA VAL A 157 -3.31 -22.10 -2.25
C VAL A 157 -3.27 -22.65 -3.68
N PRO A 158 -4.28 -23.44 -4.11
CA PRO A 158 -4.42 -23.78 -5.53
C PRO A 158 -4.46 -22.55 -6.41
N THR A 159 -3.90 -22.63 -7.63
CA THR A 159 -3.88 -21.52 -8.58
C THR A 159 -5.25 -20.88 -8.79
N LYS A 160 -6.30 -21.70 -8.84
CA LYS A 160 -7.67 -21.23 -8.96
C LYS A 160 -8.05 -20.25 -7.84
N ASP A 161 -7.74 -20.59 -6.59
CA ASP A 161 -8.07 -19.76 -5.42
C ASP A 161 -7.29 -18.44 -5.44
N ALA A 162 -6.02 -18.47 -5.85
CA ALA A 162 -5.22 -17.27 -6.02
C ALA A 162 -5.80 -16.36 -7.11
N VAL A 163 -6.20 -16.93 -8.25
CA VAL A 163 -6.83 -16.19 -9.35
C VAL A 163 -8.17 -15.58 -8.90
N GLU A 164 -8.99 -16.30 -8.17
CA GLU A 164 -10.27 -15.79 -7.66
C GLU A 164 -10.08 -14.61 -6.70
N LYS A 165 -9.05 -14.62 -5.85
CA LYS A 165 -8.69 -13.47 -5.01
C LYS A 165 -8.29 -12.25 -5.85
N LEU A 166 -7.48 -12.45 -6.90
CA LEU A 166 -7.07 -11.35 -7.79
C LEU A 166 -8.26 -10.78 -8.58
N ILE A 167 -9.18 -11.63 -9.04
CA ILE A 167 -10.43 -11.21 -9.68
C ILE A 167 -11.26 -10.35 -8.72
N ALA A 168 -11.38 -10.77 -7.46
CA ALA A 168 -12.11 -10.00 -6.45
C ALA A 168 -11.43 -8.64 -6.16
N ALA A 169 -10.11 -8.62 -6.07
CA ALA A 169 -9.35 -7.37 -5.90
C ALA A 169 -9.52 -6.46 -7.12
N ARG A 170 -9.48 -7.01 -8.36
CA ARG A 170 -9.74 -6.23 -9.58
C ARG A 170 -11.16 -5.67 -9.60
N LEU A 171 -12.16 -6.49 -9.25
CA LEU A 171 -13.54 -6.02 -9.15
C LEU A 171 -13.69 -4.88 -8.13
N ALA A 172 -12.99 -4.96 -6.99
CA ALA A 172 -12.98 -3.89 -5.99
C ALA A 172 -12.43 -2.58 -6.56
N ALA A 173 -11.39 -2.66 -7.39
CA ALA A 173 -10.86 -1.49 -8.10
C ALA A 173 -11.84 -0.96 -9.15
N ASP A 174 -12.47 -1.83 -9.94
CA ASP A 174 -13.45 -1.43 -10.97
C ASP A 174 -14.64 -0.69 -10.37
N VAL A 175 -15.24 -1.22 -9.29
CA VAL A 175 -16.37 -0.53 -8.61
C VAL A 175 -15.96 0.73 -7.87
N SER A 176 -14.67 0.92 -7.62
CA SER A 176 -14.08 2.12 -7.03
C SER A 176 -13.58 3.12 -8.08
N ASN A 177 -13.69 2.80 -9.35
CA ASN A 177 -13.23 3.62 -10.47
C ASN A 177 -11.73 3.96 -10.39
N THR A 178 -10.91 2.92 -10.22
CA THR A 178 -9.45 3.06 -10.15
C THR A 178 -8.74 1.83 -10.74
#